data_3d05115548b5357f53c55dff72015c20
#
_entry.id   3d05115548b5357f53c55dff72015c20
#
_cell.length_a   1.000
_cell.length_b   1.000
_cell.length_c   1.000
_cell.angle_alpha   90.00
_cell.angle_beta   90.00
_cell.angle_gamma   90.00
#
_symmetry.space_group_name_H-M   'P 1'
#
loop_
_entity.id
_entity.type
_entity.pdbx_description
1 polymer ?
#
loop_
_entity_poly.entity_id
_entity_poly.type
_entity_poly.pdbx_seq_one_letter_code
_entity_poly.pdbx_strand_id
1 'polypeptide(L)'
;MQPCYCIIDGQSNEQIPASIREATATDFERTAREHWQTDWRTDFIQDTTLEKYALELDATKELVGLAAYRDMPEGVLVYVEYMESAPSGNPTLSKPRKYAGIGAALLAFGIQFSIDYGYGGAIYLKAKTSQLREHYMRNYGAIPFSRFDPFLLLSLIHI
;
A
#
# COMPACT_ATOMS: atom_id res chain seq x y z
N MET A 1 4.26 -14.76 -14.60
CA MET A 1 5.37 -14.39 -13.68
C MET A 1 4.85 -13.33 -12.72
N GLN A 2 4.85 -13.62 -11.43
CA GLN A 2 4.49 -12.60 -10.45
C GLN A 2 5.62 -11.60 -10.33
N PRO A 3 5.31 -10.29 -10.31
CA PRO A 3 6.36 -9.29 -10.13
C PRO A 3 7.01 -9.46 -8.76
N CYS A 4 8.33 -9.41 -8.73
CA CYS A 4 9.10 -9.44 -7.49
C CYS A 4 9.30 -8.00 -7.01
N TYR A 5 8.92 -7.75 -5.77
CA TYR A 5 9.11 -6.45 -5.13
C TYR A 5 10.34 -6.51 -4.25
N CYS A 6 11.09 -5.42 -4.18
CA CYS A 6 12.25 -5.32 -3.32
C CYS A 6 11.98 -4.34 -2.19
N ILE A 7 12.08 -4.86 -0.97
CA ILE A 7 12.03 -4.07 0.24
C ILE A 7 13.47 -3.76 0.64
N ILE A 8 13.69 -2.64 1.28
CA ILE A 8 15.03 -2.20 1.65
C ILE A 8 15.24 -2.46 3.14
N ASP A 9 16.33 -3.16 3.48
CA ASP A 9 16.76 -3.31 4.87
C ASP A 9 17.19 -1.95 5.41
N GLY A 10 16.63 -1.54 6.55
CA GLY A 10 16.87 -0.22 7.13
C GLY A 10 18.28 -0.01 7.67
N GLN A 11 19.02 -1.09 7.92
CA GLN A 11 20.39 -1.00 8.46
C GLN A 11 21.43 -1.14 7.35
N SER A 12 21.29 -2.16 6.49
CA SER A 12 22.30 -2.48 5.47
C SER A 12 22.06 -1.81 4.12
N ASN A 13 20.88 -1.25 3.88
CA ASN A 13 20.40 -0.78 2.57
C ASN A 13 20.35 -1.87 1.50
N GLU A 14 20.42 -3.13 1.90
CA GLU A 14 20.29 -4.24 0.97
C GLU A 14 18.85 -4.44 0.54
N GLN A 15 18.67 -4.92 -0.69
CA GLN A 15 17.36 -5.28 -1.20
C GLN A 15 16.95 -6.65 -0.70
N ILE A 16 15.73 -6.75 -0.19
CA ILE A 16 15.15 -8.00 0.29
C ILE A 16 13.97 -8.35 -0.61
N PRO A 17 13.97 -9.51 -1.28
CA PRO A 17 12.87 -9.94 -2.13
C PRO A 17 11.57 -10.11 -1.34
N ALA A 18 10.48 -9.61 -1.91
CA ALA A 18 9.16 -9.69 -1.33
C ALA A 18 8.13 -9.98 -2.42
N SER A 19 7.01 -10.55 -2.03
CA SER A 19 5.92 -10.91 -2.94
C SER A 19 4.59 -10.40 -2.40
N ILE A 20 3.70 -10.07 -3.33
CA ILE A 20 2.33 -9.66 -2.99
C ILE A 20 1.40 -10.80 -3.39
N ARG A 21 0.53 -11.17 -2.47
CA ARG A 21 -0.49 -12.21 -2.63
C ARG A 21 -1.82 -11.74 -2.05
N GLU A 22 -2.89 -12.45 -2.35
CA GLU A 22 -4.17 -12.17 -1.68
C GLU A 22 -4.01 -12.32 -0.17
N ALA A 23 -4.60 -11.38 0.56
CA ALA A 23 -4.60 -11.42 2.01
C ALA A 23 -5.62 -12.44 2.52
N THR A 24 -5.32 -13.06 3.64
CA THR A 24 -6.15 -14.08 4.27
C THR A 24 -6.59 -13.66 5.67
N ALA A 25 -7.57 -14.37 6.23
CA ALA A 25 -8.01 -14.13 7.60
C ALA A 25 -6.86 -14.19 8.61
N THR A 26 -5.89 -15.09 8.39
CA THR A 26 -4.70 -15.18 9.24
C THR A 26 -3.89 -13.88 9.22
N ASP A 27 -3.76 -13.24 8.06
CA ASP A 27 -3.06 -11.97 7.94
C ASP A 27 -3.76 -10.89 8.78
N PHE A 28 -5.10 -10.83 8.71
CA PHE A 28 -5.87 -9.85 9.46
C PHE A 28 -5.79 -10.07 10.97
N GLU A 29 -5.79 -11.32 11.43
CA GLU A 29 -5.59 -11.67 12.83
C GLU A 29 -4.22 -11.22 13.33
N ARG A 30 -3.19 -11.31 12.49
CA ARG A 30 -1.84 -10.88 12.84
C ARG A 30 -1.77 -9.39 13.14
N THR A 31 -2.57 -8.56 12.50
CA THR A 31 -2.54 -7.11 12.73
C THR A 31 -2.89 -6.74 14.18
N ALA A 32 -3.86 -7.42 14.78
CA ALA A 32 -4.19 -7.22 16.18
C ALA A 32 -3.10 -7.76 17.11
N ARG A 33 -2.60 -8.96 16.82
CA ARG A 33 -1.61 -9.63 17.63
C ARG A 33 -0.25 -8.95 17.61
N GLU A 34 0.13 -8.37 16.45
CA GLU A 34 1.41 -7.71 16.25
C GLU A 34 1.34 -6.19 16.44
N HIS A 35 0.23 -5.68 16.96
CA HIS A 35 0.03 -4.28 17.33
C HIS A 35 0.17 -3.30 16.15
N TRP A 36 -0.41 -3.63 15.02
CA TRP A 36 -0.54 -2.69 13.91
C TRP A 36 -1.40 -1.49 14.33
N GLN A 37 -1.25 -0.37 13.66
CA GLN A 37 -2.06 0.82 13.96
C GLN A 37 -3.55 0.59 13.71
N THR A 38 -3.88 -0.28 12.75
CA THR A 38 -5.26 -0.64 12.43
C THR A 38 -5.47 -2.14 12.63
N ASP A 39 -6.59 -2.49 13.24
CA ASP A 39 -7.05 -3.88 13.26
C ASP A 39 -7.77 -4.16 11.93
N TRP A 40 -7.14 -4.95 11.08
CA TRP A 40 -7.64 -5.25 9.75
C TRP A 40 -8.85 -6.18 9.74
N ARG A 41 -9.32 -6.62 10.90
CA ARG A 41 -10.56 -7.40 11.02
C ARG A 41 -11.80 -6.52 11.06
N THR A 42 -11.68 -5.20 11.05
CA THR A 42 -12.82 -4.27 11.14
C THR A 42 -13.76 -4.39 9.93
N ASP A 43 -15.04 -4.13 10.15
CA ASP A 43 -16.07 -4.30 9.13
C ASP A 43 -15.82 -3.43 7.89
N PHE A 44 -15.26 -2.23 8.07
CA PHE A 44 -14.94 -1.34 6.95
C PHE A 44 -13.94 -1.98 5.98
N ILE A 45 -12.92 -2.65 6.51
CA ILE A 45 -11.88 -3.29 5.72
C ILE A 45 -12.38 -4.63 5.17
N GLN A 46 -13.27 -5.31 5.89
CA GLN A 46 -13.81 -6.59 5.46
C GLN A 46 -14.96 -6.47 4.45
N ASP A 47 -15.20 -5.27 3.93
CA ASP A 47 -16.10 -5.04 2.81
C ASP A 47 -15.70 -5.94 1.63
N THR A 48 -16.63 -6.76 1.13
CA THR A 48 -16.39 -7.73 0.06
C THR A 48 -16.10 -7.08 -1.30
N THR A 49 -16.37 -5.78 -1.45
CA THR A 49 -16.05 -5.03 -2.67
C THR A 49 -14.58 -4.60 -2.73
N LEU A 50 -13.83 -4.76 -1.62
CA LEU A 50 -12.42 -4.46 -1.57
C LEU A 50 -11.57 -5.68 -1.92
N GLU A 51 -10.57 -5.45 -2.76
CA GLU A 51 -9.53 -6.43 -3.08
C GLU A 51 -8.37 -6.23 -2.10
N LYS A 52 -8.11 -7.24 -1.27
CA LYS A 52 -7.14 -7.14 -0.17
C LYS A 52 -5.91 -7.99 -0.46
N TYR A 53 -4.73 -7.37 -0.32
CA TYR A 53 -3.45 -8.00 -0.64
C TYR A 53 -2.45 -7.82 0.49
N ALA A 54 -1.59 -8.81 0.63
CA ALA A 54 -0.53 -8.86 1.63
C ALA A 54 0.84 -8.85 0.95
N LEU A 55 1.73 -8.04 1.47
CA LEU A 55 3.13 -8.02 1.09
C LEU A 55 3.92 -8.78 2.14
N GLU A 56 4.62 -9.83 1.72
CA GLU A 56 5.42 -10.65 2.61
C GLU A 56 6.84 -10.85 2.07
N LEU A 57 7.79 -11.01 2.98
CA LEU A 57 9.17 -11.34 2.61
C LEU A 57 9.24 -12.78 2.11
N ASP A 58 9.97 -13.01 1.02
CA ASP A 58 10.02 -14.34 0.41
C ASP A 58 10.70 -15.37 1.30
N ALA A 59 11.81 -15.00 1.96
CA ALA A 59 12.61 -15.91 2.74
C ALA A 59 11.95 -16.31 4.08
N THR A 60 11.37 -15.35 4.78
CA THR A 60 10.87 -15.55 6.15
C THR A 60 9.35 -15.67 6.22
N LYS A 61 8.65 -15.28 5.16
CA LYS A 61 7.19 -15.15 5.13
C LYS A 61 6.65 -14.13 6.13
N GLU A 62 7.51 -13.22 6.58
CA GLU A 62 7.09 -12.11 7.45
C GLU A 62 6.13 -11.20 6.71
N LEU A 63 4.98 -10.92 7.34
CA LEU A 63 4.00 -9.98 6.82
C LEU A 63 4.48 -8.56 7.10
N VAL A 64 4.75 -7.79 6.04
CA VAL A 64 5.31 -6.43 6.18
C VAL A 64 4.35 -5.34 5.73
N GLY A 65 3.31 -5.67 4.97
CA GLY A 65 2.34 -4.68 4.52
C GLY A 65 1.01 -5.29 4.13
N LEU A 66 -0.03 -4.48 4.19
CA LEU A 66 -1.37 -4.82 3.74
C LEU A 66 -1.96 -3.64 2.97
N ALA A 67 -2.74 -3.94 1.94
CA ALA A 67 -3.46 -2.92 1.21
C ALA A 67 -4.83 -3.43 0.76
N ALA A 68 -5.78 -2.53 0.67
CA ALA A 68 -7.11 -2.79 0.15
C ALA A 68 -7.39 -1.81 -0.98
N TYR A 69 -7.76 -2.35 -2.12
CA TYR A 69 -7.99 -1.59 -3.35
C TYR A 69 -9.46 -1.72 -3.76
N ARG A 70 -10.00 -0.64 -4.28
CA ARG A 70 -11.35 -0.63 -4.84
C ARG A 70 -11.28 -0.35 -6.34
N ASP A 71 -11.86 -1.25 -7.12
CA ASP A 71 -12.07 -1.02 -8.54
C ASP A 71 -13.13 0.06 -8.72
N MET A 72 -12.78 1.10 -9.45
CA MET A 72 -13.67 2.24 -9.73
C MET A 72 -13.85 2.37 -11.25
N PRO A 73 -14.64 1.47 -11.88
CA PRO A 73 -14.78 1.47 -13.35
C PRO A 73 -15.41 2.76 -13.88
N GLU A 74 -16.27 3.40 -13.12
CA GLU A 74 -16.91 4.67 -13.51
C GLU A 74 -15.90 5.81 -13.65
N GLY A 75 -14.85 5.79 -12.79
CA GLY A 75 -13.77 6.76 -12.85
C GLY A 75 -12.58 6.31 -13.68
N VAL A 76 -12.61 5.07 -14.19
CA VAL A 76 -11.50 4.47 -14.94
C VAL A 76 -10.20 4.51 -14.13
N LEU A 77 -10.29 4.12 -12.87
CA LEU A 77 -9.14 4.12 -11.95
C LEU A 77 -9.34 3.11 -10.81
N VAL A 78 -8.28 2.88 -10.06
CA VAL A 78 -8.30 2.10 -8.83
C VAL A 78 -8.09 3.02 -7.63
N TYR A 79 -8.92 2.85 -6.61
CA TYR A 79 -8.79 3.60 -5.37
C TYR A 79 -8.03 2.76 -4.34
N VAL A 80 -6.96 3.33 -3.80
CA VAL A 80 -6.23 2.74 -2.68
C VAL A 80 -6.97 3.12 -1.40
N GLU A 81 -7.88 2.25 -0.97
CA GLU A 81 -8.79 2.53 0.16
C GLU A 81 -8.04 2.51 1.48
N TYR A 82 -7.20 1.48 1.68
CA TYR A 82 -6.39 1.31 2.89
C TYR A 82 -5.02 0.79 2.50
N MET A 83 -4.00 1.26 3.19
CA MET A 83 -2.63 0.82 2.99
C MET A 83 -1.87 1.03 4.30
N GLU A 84 -1.19 -0.01 4.76
CA GLU A 84 -0.47 0.07 6.01
C GLU A 84 0.79 -0.80 5.98
N SER A 85 1.89 -0.25 6.52
CA SER A 85 3.11 -1.01 6.80
C SER A 85 3.02 -1.63 8.18
N ALA A 86 3.59 -2.83 8.35
CA ALA A 86 3.77 -3.44 9.66
C ALA A 86 4.55 -2.48 10.58
N PRO A 87 4.43 -2.62 11.91
CA PRO A 87 5.16 -1.75 12.85
C PRO A 87 6.65 -1.67 12.59
N SER A 88 7.28 -2.76 12.15
CA SER A 88 8.70 -2.80 11.81
C SER A 88 9.09 -1.89 10.63
N GLY A 89 8.16 -1.60 9.74
CA GLY A 89 8.37 -0.73 8.58
C GLY A 89 7.74 0.65 8.71
N ASN A 90 7.11 0.93 9.85
CA ASN A 90 6.41 2.18 10.09
C ASN A 90 7.32 3.12 10.87
N PRO A 91 7.75 4.27 10.28
CA PRO A 91 8.68 5.18 10.95
C PRO A 91 8.08 5.87 12.18
N THR A 92 6.76 5.84 12.33
CA THR A 92 6.08 6.36 13.52
C THR A 92 6.22 5.41 14.71
N LEU A 93 6.22 4.10 14.45
CA LEU A 93 6.22 3.06 15.48
C LEU A 93 7.61 2.48 15.75
N SER A 94 8.52 2.55 14.79
CA SER A 94 9.86 1.99 14.90
C SER A 94 10.89 3.00 14.42
N LYS A 95 11.81 3.40 15.29
CA LYS A 95 12.89 4.34 14.98
C LYS A 95 14.22 3.78 15.44
N PRO A 96 15.15 3.40 14.50
CA PRO A 96 14.95 3.42 13.05
C PRO A 96 14.02 2.29 12.61
N ARG A 97 13.32 2.50 11.50
CA ARG A 97 12.47 1.44 10.94
C ARG A 97 13.33 0.32 10.38
N LYS A 98 12.85 -0.92 10.55
CA LYS A 98 13.57 -2.11 10.10
C LYS A 98 13.55 -2.25 8.58
N TYR A 99 12.44 -1.89 7.95
CA TYR A 99 12.25 -2.00 6.49
C TYR A 99 11.77 -0.68 5.90
N ALA A 100 12.19 -0.42 4.68
CA ALA A 100 11.76 0.72 3.88
C ALA A 100 11.21 0.24 2.53
N GLY A 101 10.42 1.09 1.88
CA GLY A 101 9.89 0.79 0.54
C GLY A 101 8.60 0.00 0.52
N ILE A 102 8.00 -0.29 1.66
CA ILE A 102 6.74 -1.06 1.74
C ILE A 102 5.61 -0.30 1.05
N GLY A 103 5.44 0.97 1.38
CA GLY A 103 4.41 1.81 0.75
C GLY A 103 4.59 1.93 -0.76
N ALA A 104 5.83 2.08 -1.21
CA ALA A 104 6.14 2.15 -2.64
C ALA A 104 5.75 0.85 -3.36
N ALA A 105 6.02 -0.31 -2.76
CA ALA A 105 5.66 -1.61 -3.33
C ALA A 105 4.13 -1.77 -3.43
N LEU A 106 3.41 -1.37 -2.40
CA LEU A 106 1.94 -1.45 -2.39
C LEU A 106 1.32 -0.49 -3.43
N LEU A 107 1.87 0.70 -3.59
CA LEU A 107 1.43 1.62 -4.63
C LEU A 107 1.74 1.09 -6.03
N ALA A 108 2.93 0.53 -6.24
CA ALA A 108 3.29 -0.08 -7.52
C ALA A 108 2.35 -1.23 -7.89
N PHE A 109 1.95 -2.03 -6.91
CA PHE A 109 0.96 -3.08 -7.13
C PHE A 109 -0.40 -2.50 -7.53
N GLY A 110 -0.85 -1.43 -6.86
CA GLY A 110 -2.10 -0.75 -7.21
C GLY A 110 -2.08 -0.20 -8.64
N ILE A 111 -0.95 0.33 -9.08
CA ILE A 111 -0.76 0.80 -10.45
C ILE A 111 -0.85 -0.38 -11.44
N GLN A 112 -0.20 -1.50 -11.14
CA GLN A 112 -0.28 -2.69 -11.98
C GLN A 112 -1.70 -3.24 -12.02
N PHE A 113 -2.39 -3.26 -10.90
CA PHE A 113 -3.80 -3.65 -10.79
C PHE A 113 -4.67 -2.79 -11.71
N SER A 114 -4.43 -1.48 -11.72
CA SER A 114 -5.11 -0.53 -12.60
C SER A 114 -4.81 -0.80 -14.09
N ILE A 115 -3.56 -1.11 -14.41
CA ILE A 115 -3.16 -1.47 -15.78
C ILE A 115 -3.88 -2.74 -16.21
N ASP A 116 -3.92 -3.75 -15.37
CA ASP A 116 -4.57 -5.03 -15.65
C ASP A 116 -6.07 -4.88 -15.91
N TYR A 117 -6.71 -3.93 -15.23
CA TYR A 117 -8.12 -3.60 -15.47
C TYR A 117 -8.34 -2.71 -16.71
N GLY A 118 -7.28 -2.27 -17.37
CA GLY A 118 -7.39 -1.42 -18.55
C GLY A 118 -7.50 0.07 -18.24
N TYR A 119 -7.13 0.49 -17.04
CA TYR A 119 -7.23 1.89 -16.61
C TYR A 119 -5.93 2.68 -16.80
N GLY A 120 -4.93 2.10 -17.45
CA GLY A 120 -3.70 2.80 -17.80
C GLY A 120 -2.79 3.15 -16.62
N GLY A 121 -3.00 2.56 -15.47
CA GLY A 121 -2.21 2.85 -14.28
C GLY A 121 -2.74 3.98 -13.41
N ALA A 122 -3.93 4.49 -13.72
CA ALA A 122 -4.54 5.53 -12.91
C ALA A 122 -4.96 4.98 -11.54
N ILE A 123 -4.45 5.58 -10.47
CA ILE A 123 -4.86 5.29 -9.10
C ILE A 123 -5.12 6.61 -8.39
N TYR A 124 -6.00 6.58 -7.41
CA TYR A 124 -6.07 7.68 -6.46
C TYR A 124 -6.11 7.18 -5.03
N LEU A 125 -5.73 8.05 -4.13
CA LEU A 125 -5.61 7.76 -2.71
C LEU A 125 -5.86 9.03 -1.92
N LYS A 126 -6.20 8.84 -0.64
CA LYS A 126 -6.37 9.95 0.29
C LYS A 126 -5.23 9.92 1.31
N ALA A 127 -4.43 10.98 1.33
CA ALA A 127 -3.35 11.11 2.30
C ALA A 127 -3.93 11.40 3.69
N LYS A 128 -3.46 10.68 4.71
CA LYS A 128 -3.95 10.85 6.09
C LYS A 128 -3.44 12.13 6.75
N THR A 129 -2.28 12.63 6.33
CA THR A 129 -1.63 13.80 6.93
C THR A 129 -1.04 14.70 5.85
N SER A 130 -0.74 15.96 6.22
CA SER A 130 -0.06 16.89 5.32
C SER A 130 1.33 16.38 4.92
N GLN A 131 2.03 15.71 5.83
CA GLN A 131 3.34 15.14 5.57
C GLN A 131 3.28 14.03 4.52
N LEU A 132 2.30 13.13 4.64
CA LEU A 132 2.07 12.08 3.65
C LEU A 132 1.64 12.66 2.30
N ARG A 133 0.82 13.71 2.30
CA ARG A 133 0.41 14.40 1.08
C ARG A 133 1.64 14.94 0.33
N GLU A 134 2.52 15.63 1.02
CA GLU A 134 3.76 16.14 0.43
C GLU A 134 4.66 15.01 -0.06
N HIS A 135 4.75 13.92 0.69
CA HIS A 135 5.52 12.74 0.32
C HIS A 135 5.03 12.15 -1.00
N TYR A 136 3.72 11.95 -1.15
CA TYR A 136 3.14 11.41 -2.38
C TYR A 136 3.32 12.35 -3.57
N MET A 137 3.16 13.65 -3.35
CA MET A 137 3.33 14.65 -4.42
C MET A 137 4.79 14.76 -4.86
N ARG A 138 5.72 14.78 -3.92
CA ARG A 138 7.14 14.97 -4.20
C ARG A 138 7.80 13.73 -4.76
N ASN A 139 7.53 12.56 -4.19
CA ASN A 139 8.25 11.33 -4.51
C ASN A 139 7.56 10.48 -5.57
N TYR A 140 6.25 10.61 -5.74
CA TYR A 140 5.48 9.80 -6.68
C TYR A 140 4.74 10.62 -7.74
N GLY A 141 4.91 11.93 -7.74
CA GLY A 141 4.27 12.79 -8.73
C GLY A 141 2.75 12.86 -8.62
N ALA A 142 2.20 12.55 -7.46
CA ALA A 142 0.76 12.66 -7.24
C ALA A 142 0.31 14.13 -7.31
N ILE A 143 -0.88 14.36 -7.83
CA ILE A 143 -1.46 15.69 -7.95
C ILE A 143 -2.78 15.77 -7.17
N PRO A 144 -3.15 16.94 -6.63
CA PRO A 144 -4.45 17.12 -5.99
C PRO A 144 -5.57 16.85 -6.99
N PHE A 145 -6.50 16.00 -6.60
CA PHE A 145 -7.61 15.59 -7.47
C PHE A 145 -8.87 16.43 -7.27
N SER A 146 -9.11 16.93 -6.06
CA SER A 146 -10.31 17.68 -5.72
C SER A 146 -9.96 18.98 -5.02
N ARG A 147 -10.62 20.08 -5.43
CA ARG A 147 -10.51 21.36 -4.73
C ARG A 147 -11.20 21.34 -3.36
N PHE A 148 -12.12 20.40 -3.14
CA PHE A 148 -12.86 20.27 -1.90
C PHE A 148 -12.16 19.40 -0.86
N ASP A 149 -11.28 18.51 -1.30
CA ASP A 149 -10.49 17.65 -0.43
C ASP A 149 -9.03 17.68 -0.87
N PRO A 150 -8.19 18.52 -0.23
CA PRO A 150 -6.80 18.67 -0.63
C PRO A 150 -5.95 17.41 -0.37
N PHE A 151 -6.47 16.45 0.41
CA PHE A 151 -5.78 15.19 0.69
C PHE A 151 -6.10 14.10 -0.31
N LEU A 152 -7.08 14.31 -1.20
CA LEU A 152 -7.40 13.36 -2.26
C LEU A 152 -6.44 13.59 -3.43
N LEU A 153 -5.61 12.59 -3.70
CA LEU A 153 -4.53 12.66 -4.69
C LEU A 153 -4.74 11.68 -5.82
N LEU A 154 -4.41 12.10 -7.02
CA LEU A 154 -4.42 11.28 -8.22
C LEU A 154 -2.96 11.02 -8.63
N SER A 155 -2.64 9.77 -8.90
CA SER A 155 -1.36 9.39 -9.48
C SER A 155 -1.59 8.78 -10.87
N LEU A 156 -0.91 9.34 -11.84
CA LEU A 156 -0.87 8.84 -13.22
C LEU A 156 0.59 8.54 -13.51
N ILE A 157 1.03 7.33 -13.20
CA ILE A 157 2.38 6.94 -13.52
C ILE A 157 2.36 6.22 -14.86
N HIS A 158 2.93 6.87 -15.86
CA HIS A 158 3.20 6.24 -17.13
C HIS A 158 4.50 5.45 -17.02
N ILE A 159 4.37 4.16 -17.07
CA ILE A 159 5.53 3.28 -17.14
C ILE A 159 5.91 3.09 -18.60
#